data_462c650fc1c125f3841bd3dbd8a5f44e
#
_entry.id   462c650fc1c125f3841bd3dbd8a5f44e
#
_cell.length_a   1.000
_cell.length_b   1.000
_cell.length_c   1.000
_cell.angle_alpha   90.00
_cell.angle_beta   90.00
_cell.angle_gamma   90.00
#
_symmetry.space_group_name_H-M   'P 1'
#
loop_
_entity.id
_entity.type
_entity.pdbx_description
1 polymer ?
#
loop_
_entity_poly.entity_id
_entity_poly.type
_entity_poly.pdbx_seq_one_letter_code
_entity_poly.pdbx_strand_id
1 'polypeptide(L)'
;PYVFIYDELHAAKNGDLYKVLEEGTASRVNSLCIVISTAGYNHFGEMKKQYDYCKQVKNGIINDPSTYAKIYEPDADDDWNDEKTWIKVNPALGYGVKLEKLREYYQKALANANDEVSFKTKHLNIWTSNATSFIKDDDFLKCSFKELDLKGDVYVGLDLSATTDLTALALICEVDKILHVDFKFYAPELSARERSKRDKVPYLEWAKLGFLTLTPGNSVDYDYLINDILALNKKLNIKMIGYDPWNSLEVAKKLSDENI
;
A
#
# COMPACT_ATOMS: atom_id res chain seq x y z
N PRO A 1 -20.46 8.97 -27.19
CA PRO A 1 -19.78 8.30 -28.32
C PRO A 1 -20.41 6.95 -28.65
N TYR A 2 -20.16 6.41 -29.84
CA TYR A 2 -20.49 5.02 -30.17
C TYR A 2 -19.42 4.03 -29.70
N VAL A 3 -18.17 4.46 -29.79
CA VAL A 3 -17.01 3.70 -29.34
C VAL A 3 -16.09 4.64 -28.62
N PHE A 4 -15.51 4.20 -27.51
CA PHE A 4 -14.32 4.82 -26.95
C PHE A 4 -13.32 3.76 -26.51
N ILE A 5 -12.05 4.12 -26.59
CA ILE A 5 -10.93 3.30 -26.13
C ILE A 5 -10.25 4.09 -25.01
N TYR A 6 -10.15 3.49 -23.86
CA TYR A 6 -9.37 4.06 -22.74
C TYR A 6 -8.11 3.24 -22.54
N ASP A 7 -6.99 3.83 -22.90
CA ASP A 7 -5.68 3.20 -22.73
C ASP A 7 -5.05 3.65 -21.43
N GLU A 8 -4.33 2.73 -20.77
CA GLU A 8 -3.62 2.94 -19.50
C GLU A 8 -4.51 3.48 -18.36
N LEU A 9 -5.69 2.91 -18.17
CA LEU A 9 -6.65 3.35 -17.12
C LEU A 9 -6.03 3.29 -15.71
N HIS A 10 -5.02 2.44 -15.46
CA HIS A 10 -4.31 2.37 -14.18
C HIS A 10 -3.58 3.68 -13.82
N ALA A 11 -3.20 4.48 -14.83
CA ALA A 11 -2.51 5.76 -14.65
C ALA A 11 -3.47 6.94 -14.42
N ALA A 12 -4.78 6.73 -14.55
CA ALA A 12 -5.77 7.78 -14.33
C ALA A 12 -5.75 8.27 -12.88
N LYS A 13 -5.72 9.59 -12.69
CA LYS A 13 -5.75 10.20 -11.35
C LYS A 13 -7.04 9.86 -10.57
N ASN A 14 -8.17 9.82 -11.30
CA ASN A 14 -9.49 9.43 -10.79
C ASN A 14 -10.30 8.77 -11.91
N GLY A 15 -11.49 8.27 -11.59
CA GLY A 15 -12.39 7.63 -12.55
C GLY A 15 -13.33 8.57 -13.30
N ASP A 16 -13.23 9.90 -13.12
CA ASP A 16 -14.25 10.83 -13.61
C ASP A 16 -14.38 10.84 -15.13
N LEU A 17 -13.24 10.92 -15.83
CA LEU A 17 -13.26 10.88 -17.30
C LEU A 17 -13.81 9.56 -17.83
N TYR A 18 -13.43 8.44 -17.22
CA TYR A 18 -13.94 7.12 -17.60
C TYR A 18 -15.46 7.06 -17.46
N LYS A 19 -16.01 7.48 -16.32
CA LYS A 19 -17.46 7.51 -16.06
C LYS A 19 -18.22 8.42 -17.02
N VAL A 20 -17.70 9.62 -17.28
CA VAL A 20 -18.32 10.54 -18.24
C VAL A 20 -18.37 9.92 -19.64
N LEU A 21 -17.32 9.23 -20.07
CA LEU A 21 -17.30 8.55 -21.36
C LEU A 21 -18.27 7.36 -21.39
N GLU A 22 -18.33 6.57 -20.35
CA GLU A 22 -19.23 5.42 -20.20
C GLU A 22 -20.68 5.89 -20.20
N GLU A 23 -21.05 6.83 -19.34
CA GLU A 23 -22.40 7.43 -19.30
C GLU A 23 -22.79 8.09 -20.63
N GLY A 24 -21.81 8.70 -21.32
CA GLY A 24 -22.00 9.30 -22.63
C GLY A 24 -22.36 8.29 -23.74
N THR A 25 -22.25 7.00 -23.49
CA THR A 25 -22.68 5.94 -24.41
C THR A 25 -24.16 5.58 -24.23
N ALA A 26 -24.81 5.95 -23.12
CA ALA A 26 -26.14 5.49 -22.73
C ALA A 26 -27.23 5.81 -23.74
N SER A 27 -27.08 6.87 -24.56
CA SER A 27 -28.04 7.23 -25.63
C SER A 27 -27.78 6.49 -26.94
N ARG A 28 -26.89 5.53 -26.98
CA ARG A 28 -26.46 4.83 -28.18
C ARG A 28 -26.83 3.35 -28.14
N VAL A 29 -27.35 2.85 -29.25
CA VAL A 29 -27.57 1.41 -29.44
C VAL A 29 -26.24 0.79 -29.92
N ASN A 30 -25.82 -0.33 -29.30
CA ASN A 30 -24.58 -1.06 -29.64
C ASN A 30 -23.31 -0.20 -29.45
N SER A 31 -23.25 0.56 -28.38
CA SER A 31 -21.99 1.24 -27.99
C SER A 31 -20.94 0.25 -27.53
N LEU A 32 -19.67 0.58 -27.72
CA LEU A 32 -18.52 -0.23 -27.31
C LEU A 32 -17.55 0.59 -26.47
N CYS A 33 -17.26 0.08 -25.29
CA CYS A 33 -16.19 0.58 -24.42
C CYS A 33 -15.05 -0.42 -24.44
N ILE A 34 -13.82 0.02 -24.76
CA ILE A 34 -12.62 -0.81 -24.73
C ILE A 34 -11.67 -0.20 -23.73
N VAL A 35 -11.28 -0.96 -22.71
CA VAL A 35 -10.24 -0.59 -21.74
C VAL A 35 -9.02 -1.47 -21.94
N ILE A 36 -7.87 -0.85 -22.14
CA ILE A 36 -6.58 -1.52 -22.26
C ILE A 36 -5.69 -0.99 -21.14
N SER A 37 -5.13 -1.86 -20.31
CA SER A 37 -4.32 -1.41 -19.18
C SER A 37 -3.45 -2.53 -18.64
N THR A 38 -2.35 -2.16 -18.00
CA THR A 38 -1.60 -3.04 -17.11
C THR A 38 -2.13 -2.94 -15.68
N ALA A 39 -1.60 -3.78 -14.76
CA ALA A 39 -1.76 -3.59 -13.35
C ALA A 39 -1.12 -2.26 -12.90
N GLY A 40 -1.39 -1.86 -11.68
CA GLY A 40 -0.87 -0.66 -11.08
C GLY A 40 -0.64 -0.83 -9.58
N TYR A 41 -0.54 0.29 -8.89
CA TYR A 41 -0.37 0.34 -7.43
C TYR A 41 -1.57 0.99 -6.72
N ASN A 42 -2.49 1.61 -7.47
CA ASN A 42 -3.66 2.27 -6.89
C ASN A 42 -4.81 1.28 -6.73
N HIS A 43 -4.85 0.60 -5.58
CA HIS A 43 -5.90 -0.37 -5.25
C HIS A 43 -7.30 0.23 -5.07
N PHE A 44 -7.42 1.57 -4.99
CA PHE A 44 -8.70 2.29 -4.91
C PHE A 44 -9.05 3.01 -6.22
N GLY A 45 -8.18 2.89 -7.23
CA GLY A 45 -8.36 3.51 -8.52
C GLY A 45 -9.46 2.85 -9.36
N GLU A 46 -9.88 3.55 -10.44
CA GLU A 46 -10.92 3.05 -11.32
C GLU A 46 -10.51 1.74 -12.02
N MET A 47 -9.26 1.62 -12.47
CA MET A 47 -8.78 0.37 -13.08
C MET A 47 -8.89 -0.84 -12.14
N LYS A 48 -8.59 -0.66 -10.84
CA LYS A 48 -8.72 -1.77 -9.88
C LYS A 48 -10.16 -2.21 -9.71
N LYS A 49 -11.11 -1.28 -9.68
CA LYS A 49 -12.54 -1.60 -9.63
C LYS A 49 -13.00 -2.36 -10.87
N GLN A 50 -12.59 -1.90 -12.06
CA GLN A 50 -12.87 -2.58 -13.32
C GLN A 50 -12.25 -3.98 -13.36
N TYR A 51 -11.01 -4.12 -12.91
CA TYR A 51 -10.34 -5.41 -12.80
C TYR A 51 -11.10 -6.37 -11.87
N ASP A 52 -11.48 -5.93 -10.66
CA ASP A 52 -12.18 -6.76 -9.69
C ASP A 52 -13.57 -7.16 -10.20
N TYR A 53 -14.28 -6.25 -10.85
CA TYR A 53 -15.55 -6.55 -11.52
C TYR A 53 -15.38 -7.59 -12.63
N CYS A 54 -14.40 -7.40 -13.51
CA CYS A 54 -14.07 -8.35 -14.56
C CYS A 54 -13.70 -9.74 -14.02
N LYS A 55 -12.98 -9.82 -12.92
CA LYS A 55 -12.67 -11.09 -12.24
C LYS A 55 -13.94 -11.78 -11.75
N GLN A 56 -14.88 -11.04 -11.18
CA GLN A 56 -16.15 -11.59 -10.70
C GLN A 56 -17.03 -12.09 -11.86
N VAL A 57 -17.08 -11.36 -12.98
CA VAL A 57 -17.78 -11.81 -14.19
C VAL A 57 -17.12 -13.07 -14.77
N LYS A 58 -15.79 -13.07 -14.91
CA LYS A 58 -15.03 -14.21 -15.42
C LYS A 58 -15.21 -15.47 -14.57
N ASN A 59 -15.32 -15.31 -13.25
CA ASN A 59 -15.51 -16.41 -12.30
C ASN A 59 -16.98 -16.82 -12.13
N GLY A 60 -17.90 -16.21 -12.86
CA GLY A 60 -19.33 -16.53 -12.82
C GLY A 60 -20.05 -16.05 -11.55
N ILE A 61 -19.42 -15.20 -10.76
CA ILE A 61 -20.02 -14.59 -9.55
C ILE A 61 -21.06 -13.54 -9.96
N ILE A 62 -20.74 -12.77 -11.00
CA ILE A 62 -21.64 -11.80 -11.61
C ILE A 62 -22.00 -12.30 -13.02
N ASN A 63 -23.31 -12.37 -13.32
CA ASN A 63 -23.79 -12.68 -14.65
C ASN A 63 -23.97 -11.38 -15.46
N ASP A 64 -22.95 -11.01 -16.23
CA ASP A 64 -22.99 -9.88 -17.14
C ASP A 64 -22.48 -10.29 -18.53
N PRO A 65 -23.41 -10.66 -19.44
CA PRO A 65 -23.04 -11.08 -20.80
C PRO A 65 -22.56 -9.93 -21.68
N SER A 66 -22.71 -8.68 -21.26
CA SER A 66 -22.25 -7.50 -22.00
C SER A 66 -20.77 -7.19 -21.75
N THR A 67 -20.18 -7.75 -20.68
CA THR A 67 -18.79 -7.55 -20.33
C THR A 67 -17.91 -8.72 -20.78
N TYR A 68 -16.95 -8.43 -21.64
CA TYR A 68 -15.86 -9.36 -21.99
C TYR A 68 -14.56 -8.93 -21.35
N ALA A 69 -13.89 -9.84 -20.66
CA ALA A 69 -12.62 -9.56 -20.03
C ALA A 69 -11.56 -10.62 -20.39
N LYS A 70 -10.39 -10.16 -20.84
CA LYS A 70 -9.19 -10.99 -21.01
C LYS A 70 -8.09 -10.45 -20.10
N ILE A 71 -7.70 -11.25 -19.13
CA ILE A 71 -6.70 -10.88 -18.12
C ILE A 71 -5.52 -11.82 -18.26
N TYR A 72 -4.33 -11.26 -18.48
CA TYR A 72 -3.05 -11.97 -18.53
C TYR A 72 -2.26 -11.63 -17.28
N GLU A 73 -2.28 -12.51 -16.30
CA GLU A 73 -1.64 -12.34 -15.00
C GLU A 73 -1.10 -13.68 -14.50
N PRO A 74 -0.11 -13.71 -13.59
CA PRO A 74 0.31 -14.95 -12.94
C PRO A 74 -0.79 -15.54 -12.08
N ASP A 75 -0.78 -16.86 -11.92
CA ASP A 75 -1.57 -17.51 -10.88
C ASP A 75 -0.89 -17.35 -9.51
N ALA A 76 -1.60 -17.64 -8.43
CA ALA A 76 -1.12 -17.41 -7.06
C ALA A 76 0.19 -18.18 -6.73
N ASP A 77 0.41 -19.33 -7.38
CA ASP A 77 1.56 -20.20 -7.15
C ASP A 77 2.70 -19.94 -8.17
N ASP A 78 2.52 -19.02 -9.11
CA ASP A 78 3.54 -18.71 -10.11
C ASP A 78 4.66 -17.84 -9.49
N ASP A 79 5.91 -18.26 -9.67
CA ASP A 79 7.07 -17.46 -9.28
C ASP A 79 7.34 -16.36 -10.32
N TRP A 80 7.35 -15.10 -9.91
CA TRP A 80 7.66 -13.96 -10.76
C TRP A 80 9.11 -13.96 -11.28
N ASN A 81 9.99 -14.74 -10.65
CA ASN A 81 11.38 -14.93 -11.08
C ASN A 81 11.52 -15.95 -12.22
N ASP A 82 10.50 -16.77 -12.50
CA ASP A 82 10.57 -17.80 -13.55
C ASP A 82 10.15 -17.22 -14.91
N GLU A 83 11.01 -17.42 -15.92
CA GLU A 83 10.70 -17.03 -17.30
C GLU A 83 9.43 -17.68 -17.85
N LYS A 84 9.02 -18.84 -17.33
CA LYS A 84 7.75 -19.46 -17.72
C LYS A 84 6.57 -18.60 -17.34
N THR A 85 6.63 -17.94 -16.17
CA THR A 85 5.64 -16.95 -15.75
C THR A 85 5.61 -15.77 -16.73
N TRP A 86 6.77 -15.27 -17.14
CA TRP A 86 6.84 -14.14 -18.07
C TRP A 86 6.22 -14.48 -19.43
N ILE A 87 6.49 -15.69 -19.96
CA ILE A 87 5.91 -16.19 -21.21
C ILE A 87 4.39 -16.33 -21.08
N LYS A 88 3.91 -16.88 -19.95
CA LYS A 88 2.50 -17.10 -19.67
C LYS A 88 1.68 -15.80 -19.72
N VAL A 89 2.21 -14.73 -19.14
CA VAL A 89 1.48 -13.45 -19.02
C VAL A 89 1.72 -12.49 -20.20
N ASN A 90 2.66 -12.81 -21.09
CA ASN A 90 2.98 -11.99 -22.27
C ASN A 90 2.73 -12.77 -23.57
N PRO A 91 1.47 -12.92 -24.01
CA PRO A 91 1.15 -13.73 -25.19
C PRO A 91 1.76 -13.23 -26.51
N ALA A 92 2.13 -11.94 -26.56
CA ALA A 92 2.82 -11.32 -27.71
C ALA A 92 4.35 -11.32 -27.58
N LEU A 93 4.90 -12.08 -26.62
CA LEU A 93 6.34 -12.19 -26.44
C LEU A 93 7.00 -12.78 -27.70
N GLY A 94 8.06 -12.14 -28.16
CA GLY A 94 8.73 -12.50 -29.41
C GLY A 94 8.27 -11.69 -30.62
N TYR A 95 7.03 -11.20 -30.64
CA TYR A 95 6.51 -10.30 -31.68
C TYR A 95 6.65 -8.82 -31.26
N GLY A 96 6.11 -8.44 -30.12
CA GLY A 96 6.21 -7.10 -29.57
C GLY A 96 7.47 -6.95 -28.70
N VAL A 97 7.40 -7.45 -27.48
CA VAL A 97 8.54 -7.43 -26.55
C VAL A 97 9.43 -8.65 -26.79
N LYS A 98 10.75 -8.45 -26.84
CA LYS A 98 11.73 -9.52 -26.94
C LYS A 98 12.05 -10.08 -25.56
N LEU A 99 12.26 -11.41 -25.47
CA LEU A 99 12.61 -12.07 -24.20
C LEU A 99 13.91 -11.52 -23.61
N GLU A 100 14.91 -11.24 -24.45
CA GLU A 100 16.16 -10.63 -24.03
C GLU A 100 15.91 -9.28 -23.32
N LYS A 101 14.93 -8.51 -23.79
CA LYS A 101 14.60 -7.23 -23.18
C LYS A 101 13.92 -7.40 -21.83
N LEU A 102 13.06 -8.39 -21.65
CA LEU A 102 12.51 -8.74 -20.34
C LEU A 102 13.62 -9.18 -19.37
N ARG A 103 14.60 -9.95 -19.83
CA ARG A 103 15.76 -10.33 -19.00
C ARG A 103 16.57 -9.12 -18.53
N GLU A 104 16.78 -8.11 -19.39
CA GLU A 104 17.43 -6.87 -18.98
C GLU A 104 16.62 -6.12 -17.90
N TYR A 105 15.30 -6.00 -18.06
CA TYR A 105 14.43 -5.38 -17.05
C TYR A 105 14.41 -6.17 -15.75
N TYR A 106 14.40 -7.49 -15.82
CA TYR A 106 14.48 -8.35 -14.66
C TYR A 106 15.80 -8.17 -13.88
N GLN A 107 16.94 -8.06 -14.57
CA GLN A 107 18.22 -7.80 -13.89
C GLN A 107 18.22 -6.47 -13.15
N LYS A 108 17.58 -5.43 -13.70
CA LYS A 108 17.38 -4.15 -12.98
C LYS A 108 16.45 -4.32 -11.79
N ALA A 109 15.36 -5.07 -11.95
CA ALA A 109 14.42 -5.38 -10.87
C ALA A 109 15.10 -6.11 -9.69
N LEU A 110 16.04 -7.03 -9.97
CA LEU A 110 16.83 -7.67 -8.92
C LEU A 110 17.74 -6.70 -8.16
N ALA A 111 18.20 -5.62 -8.81
CA ALA A 111 19.12 -4.65 -8.22
C ALA A 111 18.41 -3.53 -7.46
N ASN A 112 17.17 -3.17 -7.82
CA ASN A 112 16.49 -1.97 -7.34
C ASN A 112 15.01 -2.25 -7.09
N ALA A 113 14.52 -1.89 -5.90
CA ALA A 113 13.13 -2.10 -5.50
C ALA A 113 12.11 -1.36 -6.39
N ASN A 114 12.43 -0.16 -6.90
CA ASN A 114 11.54 0.57 -7.81
C ASN A 114 11.45 -0.09 -9.18
N ASP A 115 12.57 -0.64 -9.68
CA ASP A 115 12.58 -1.40 -10.93
C ASP A 115 11.83 -2.73 -10.78
N GLU A 116 11.87 -3.36 -9.59
CA GLU A 116 11.06 -4.54 -9.27
C GLU A 116 9.56 -4.23 -9.34
N VAL A 117 9.11 -3.14 -8.69
CA VAL A 117 7.72 -2.68 -8.78
C VAL A 117 7.32 -2.44 -10.24
N SER A 118 8.16 -1.76 -11.01
CA SER A 118 7.91 -1.49 -12.44
C SER A 118 7.84 -2.77 -13.27
N PHE A 119 8.73 -3.73 -13.03
CA PHE A 119 8.73 -5.00 -13.72
C PHE A 119 7.48 -5.82 -13.41
N LYS A 120 7.13 -5.96 -12.12
CA LYS A 120 5.94 -6.67 -11.67
C LYS A 120 4.66 -6.07 -12.26
N THR A 121 4.50 -4.73 -12.21
CA THR A 121 3.26 -4.09 -12.68
C THR A 121 3.14 -4.06 -14.20
N LYS A 122 4.17 -3.63 -14.90
CA LYS A 122 4.10 -3.36 -16.35
C LYS A 122 4.35 -4.58 -17.23
N HIS A 123 5.15 -5.53 -16.76
CA HIS A 123 5.52 -6.69 -17.56
C HIS A 123 4.88 -7.99 -17.10
N LEU A 124 4.43 -8.06 -15.82
CA LEU A 124 3.81 -9.27 -15.29
C LEU A 124 2.35 -9.06 -14.86
N ASN A 125 1.82 -7.85 -14.92
CA ASN A 125 0.45 -7.52 -14.47
C ASN A 125 0.17 -7.90 -13.01
N ILE A 126 1.18 -7.78 -12.16
CA ILE A 126 1.06 -8.00 -10.72
C ILE A 126 0.72 -6.65 -10.06
N TRP A 127 -0.36 -6.60 -9.29
CA TRP A 127 -0.69 -5.43 -8.48
C TRP A 127 0.29 -5.28 -7.33
N THR A 128 0.86 -4.09 -7.16
CA THR A 128 1.80 -3.77 -6.08
C THR A 128 1.21 -2.73 -5.13
N SER A 129 1.68 -2.70 -3.89
CA SER A 129 1.13 -1.79 -2.88
C SER A 129 1.49 -0.33 -3.09
N ASN A 130 2.64 -0.06 -3.72
CA ASN A 130 3.19 1.29 -3.89
C ASN A 130 3.79 1.47 -5.29
N ALA A 131 3.85 2.74 -5.75
CA ALA A 131 4.55 3.14 -6.96
C ALA A 131 6.07 3.09 -6.81
N THR A 132 6.54 3.32 -5.58
CA THR A 132 7.96 3.29 -5.19
C THR A 132 8.10 2.48 -3.92
N SER A 133 9.16 1.71 -3.80
CA SER A 133 9.45 0.93 -2.61
C SER A 133 10.83 1.30 -2.08
N PHE A 134 10.93 1.54 -0.76
CA PHE A 134 12.19 1.77 -0.07
C PHE A 134 12.96 0.46 0.16
N ILE A 135 12.24 -0.62 0.43
CA ILE A 135 12.77 -1.97 0.66
C ILE A 135 11.97 -2.93 -0.24
N LYS A 136 12.61 -3.97 -0.76
CA LYS A 136 11.92 -5.03 -1.49
C LYS A 136 10.94 -5.76 -0.59
N ASP A 137 9.77 -6.11 -1.12
CA ASP A 137 8.74 -6.84 -0.38
C ASP A 137 9.28 -8.16 0.21
N ASP A 138 10.06 -8.93 -0.57
CA ASP A 138 10.67 -10.18 -0.11
C ASP A 138 11.64 -9.98 1.07
N ASP A 139 12.41 -8.90 1.08
CA ASP A 139 13.34 -8.59 2.16
C ASP A 139 12.59 -8.08 3.39
N PHE A 140 11.54 -7.28 3.19
CA PHE A 140 10.66 -6.85 4.29
C PHE A 140 9.94 -8.03 4.95
N LEU A 141 9.42 -8.97 4.15
CA LEU A 141 8.75 -10.17 4.66
C LEU A 141 9.69 -11.09 5.44
N LYS A 142 10.97 -11.17 5.07
CA LYS A 142 11.98 -11.91 5.84
C LYS A 142 12.25 -11.31 7.22
N CYS A 143 11.95 -10.03 7.43
CA CYS A 143 12.06 -9.36 8.72
C CYS A 143 10.86 -9.61 9.64
N SER A 144 9.81 -10.32 9.20
CA SER A 144 8.63 -10.59 10.02
C SER A 144 8.88 -11.69 11.05
N PHE A 145 8.46 -11.46 12.29
CA PHE A 145 8.50 -12.44 13.39
C PHE A 145 7.08 -12.91 13.72
N LYS A 146 6.96 -14.18 14.14
CA LYS A 146 5.68 -14.72 14.66
C LYS A 146 5.32 -14.11 16.01
N GLU A 147 6.33 -13.87 16.84
CA GLU A 147 6.19 -13.23 18.15
C GLU A 147 7.31 -12.20 18.29
N LEU A 148 6.93 -10.97 18.61
CA LEU A 148 7.87 -9.90 18.89
C LEU A 148 8.35 -10.05 20.34
N ASP A 149 9.64 -10.14 20.53
CA ASP A 149 10.26 -10.21 21.86
C ASP A 149 10.97 -8.89 22.17
N LEU A 150 10.32 -8.03 22.95
CA LEU A 150 10.90 -6.78 23.43
C LEU A 150 11.46 -7.00 24.83
N LYS A 151 12.67 -7.55 24.92
CA LYS A 151 13.39 -7.82 26.16
C LYS A 151 14.64 -6.96 26.27
N GLY A 152 15.04 -6.69 27.52
CA GLY A 152 16.23 -5.89 27.79
C GLY A 152 15.98 -4.39 27.65
N ASP A 153 16.99 -3.67 27.17
CA ASP A 153 16.93 -2.22 27.01
C ASP A 153 16.16 -1.84 25.73
N VAL A 154 15.10 -1.06 25.90
CA VAL A 154 14.24 -0.60 24.79
C VAL A 154 14.50 0.87 24.54
N TYR A 155 14.64 1.22 23.27
CA TYR A 155 14.78 2.59 22.78
C TYR A 155 13.51 2.96 22.05
N VAL A 156 13.04 4.19 22.24
CA VAL A 156 11.79 4.69 21.66
C VAL A 156 12.10 5.85 20.71
N GLY A 157 11.48 5.84 19.54
CA GLY A 157 11.50 6.95 18.59
C GLY A 157 10.09 7.53 18.44
N LEU A 158 9.98 8.87 18.44
CA LEU A 158 8.72 9.57 18.23
C LEU A 158 8.83 10.48 17.02
N ASP A 159 7.83 10.35 16.13
CA ASP A 159 7.58 11.30 15.03
C ASP A 159 6.18 11.88 15.23
N LEU A 160 6.11 13.18 15.52
CA LEU A 160 4.88 13.85 15.94
C LEU A 160 4.31 14.71 14.80
N SER A 161 3.15 14.34 14.32
CA SER A 161 2.37 15.13 13.37
C SER A 161 1.03 15.54 13.95
N ALA A 162 0.67 16.83 13.84
CA ALA A 162 -0.60 17.31 14.39
C ALA A 162 -1.80 16.97 13.50
N THR A 163 -1.71 17.19 12.15
CA THR A 163 -2.89 17.21 11.28
C THR A 163 -2.76 16.47 9.95
N THR A 164 -1.60 16.48 9.32
CA THR A 164 -1.47 16.06 7.91
C THR A 164 -0.82 14.70 7.71
N ASP A 165 0.00 14.26 8.64
CA ASP A 165 0.73 13.00 8.60
C ASP A 165 0.33 12.09 9.74
N LEU A 166 0.85 10.86 9.79
CA LEU A 166 0.70 9.99 10.94
C LEU A 166 1.65 10.40 12.05
N THR A 167 1.18 10.37 13.30
CA THR A 167 2.10 10.33 14.44
C THR A 167 2.54 8.88 14.64
N ALA A 168 3.83 8.67 14.82
CA ALA A 168 4.42 7.35 14.97
C ALA A 168 5.20 7.23 16.29
N LEU A 169 5.09 6.07 16.91
CA LEU A 169 5.91 5.61 18.02
C LEU A 169 6.60 4.33 17.58
N ALA A 170 7.92 4.31 17.55
CA ALA A 170 8.74 3.15 17.26
C ALA A 170 9.40 2.63 18.55
N LEU A 171 9.40 1.33 18.72
CA LEU A 171 10.09 0.63 19.81
C LEU A 171 11.19 -0.23 19.21
N ILE A 172 12.40 -0.14 19.71
CA ILE A 172 13.56 -0.91 19.22
C ILE A 172 14.29 -1.52 20.40
N CYS A 173 14.59 -2.80 20.33
CA CYS A 173 15.55 -3.45 21.23
C CYS A 173 16.42 -4.44 20.45
N GLU A 174 17.56 -4.78 21.00
CA GLU A 174 18.46 -5.81 20.46
C GLU A 174 18.34 -7.08 21.29
N VAL A 175 17.99 -8.20 20.64
CA VAL A 175 17.97 -9.53 21.23
C VAL A 175 18.81 -10.44 20.33
N ASP A 176 19.83 -11.09 20.89
CA ASP A 176 20.71 -12.01 20.16
C ASP A 176 21.34 -11.40 18.88
N LYS A 177 21.72 -10.11 18.92
CA LYS A 177 22.25 -9.32 17.80
C LYS A 177 21.23 -9.09 16.66
N ILE A 178 19.96 -9.30 16.91
CA ILE A 178 18.87 -9.00 16.00
C ILE A 178 18.09 -7.81 16.56
N LEU A 179 17.78 -6.83 15.72
CA LEU A 179 16.94 -5.70 16.10
C LEU A 179 15.46 -6.12 16.00
N HIS A 180 14.78 -6.08 17.13
CA HIS A 180 13.33 -6.23 17.21
C HIS A 180 12.70 -4.84 17.19
N VAL A 181 11.75 -4.64 16.29
CA VAL A 181 11.11 -3.33 16.08
C VAL A 181 9.60 -3.50 16.12
N ASP A 182 8.92 -2.62 16.85
CA ASP A 182 7.46 -2.51 16.85
C ASP A 182 7.03 -1.07 16.64
N PHE A 183 5.82 -0.87 16.11
CA PHE A 183 5.30 0.44 15.79
C PHE A 183 3.88 0.62 16.28
N LYS A 184 3.55 1.83 16.73
CA LYS A 184 2.19 2.31 16.92
C LYS A 184 1.98 3.58 16.12
N PHE A 185 0.83 3.68 15.49
CA PHE A 185 0.47 4.83 14.66
C PHE A 185 -0.81 5.48 15.16
N TYR A 186 -0.88 6.82 15.05
CA TYR A 186 -2.02 7.61 15.50
C TYR A 186 -2.44 8.58 14.41
N ALA A 187 -3.76 8.81 14.30
CA ALA A 187 -4.34 9.79 13.37
C ALA A 187 -5.62 10.39 13.95
N PRO A 188 -6.01 11.62 13.54
CA PRO A 188 -7.27 12.21 13.97
C PRO A 188 -8.46 11.50 13.32
N GLU A 189 -9.48 11.15 14.12
CA GLU A 189 -10.67 10.42 13.66
C GLU A 189 -11.49 11.20 12.62
N LEU A 190 -11.73 12.49 12.87
CA LEU A 190 -12.61 13.30 12.02
C LEU A 190 -12.03 13.48 10.59
N SER A 191 -10.72 13.53 10.45
CA SER A 191 -10.06 13.67 9.15
C SER A 191 -9.73 12.34 8.46
N ALA A 192 -9.84 11.21 9.16
CA ALA A 192 -9.40 9.90 8.66
C ALA A 192 -10.08 9.49 7.34
N ARG A 193 -11.37 9.80 7.16
CA ARG A 193 -12.10 9.50 5.91
C ARG A 193 -11.63 10.33 4.72
N GLU A 194 -11.40 11.63 4.93
CA GLU A 194 -10.91 12.54 3.90
C GLU A 194 -9.47 12.20 3.53
N ARG A 195 -8.66 11.91 4.54
CA ARG A 195 -7.28 11.45 4.37
C ARG A 195 -7.22 10.13 3.60
N SER A 196 -8.10 9.17 3.88
CA SER A 196 -8.16 7.92 3.11
C SER A 196 -8.38 8.16 1.62
N LYS A 197 -9.20 9.15 1.25
CA LYS A 197 -9.43 9.51 -0.15
C LYS A 197 -8.24 10.25 -0.76
N ARG A 198 -7.65 11.20 -0.02
CA ARG A 198 -6.51 12.01 -0.46
C ARG A 198 -5.27 11.15 -0.69
N ASP A 199 -4.93 10.34 0.30
CA ASP A 199 -3.70 9.56 0.35
C ASP A 199 -3.85 8.20 -0.36
N LYS A 200 -5.10 7.82 -0.70
CA LYS A 200 -5.47 6.51 -1.29
C LYS A 200 -5.06 5.32 -0.40
N VAL A 201 -5.23 5.50 0.91
CA VAL A 201 -4.83 4.56 1.96
C VAL A 201 -6.03 4.23 2.83
N PRO A 202 -6.27 2.96 3.23
CA PRO A 202 -7.44 2.54 3.99
C PRO A 202 -7.29 2.77 5.49
N TYR A 203 -7.10 4.01 5.94
CA TYR A 203 -6.90 4.34 7.37
C TYR A 203 -7.98 3.78 8.30
N LEU A 204 -9.25 3.81 7.86
CA LEU A 204 -10.36 3.28 8.68
C LEU A 204 -10.31 1.76 8.82
N GLU A 205 -9.82 1.06 7.82
CA GLU A 205 -9.63 -0.39 7.87
C GLU A 205 -8.44 -0.75 8.75
N TRP A 206 -7.34 -0.02 8.63
CA TRP A 206 -6.19 -0.19 9.52
C TRP A 206 -6.55 0.05 10.98
N ALA A 207 -7.43 1.02 11.27
CA ALA A 207 -7.92 1.24 12.61
C ALA A 207 -8.77 0.06 13.13
N LYS A 208 -9.64 -0.51 12.30
CA LYS A 208 -10.43 -1.70 12.65
C LYS A 208 -9.56 -2.93 12.90
N LEU A 209 -8.46 -3.06 12.17
CA LEU A 209 -7.50 -4.16 12.32
C LEU A 209 -6.51 -3.92 13.48
N GLY A 210 -6.55 -2.76 14.14
CA GLY A 210 -5.67 -2.44 15.27
C GLY A 210 -4.28 -1.92 14.87
N PHE A 211 -4.03 -1.65 13.59
CA PHE A 211 -2.75 -1.10 13.10
C PHE A 211 -2.65 0.43 13.27
N LEU A 212 -3.77 1.10 13.49
CA LEU A 212 -3.85 2.55 13.61
C LEU A 212 -4.78 2.92 14.76
N THR A 213 -4.35 3.79 15.66
CA THR A 213 -5.19 4.37 16.70
C THR A 213 -5.78 5.69 16.20
N LEU A 214 -7.12 5.78 16.16
CA LEU A 214 -7.81 7.02 15.86
C LEU A 214 -8.01 7.79 17.15
N THR A 215 -7.54 9.04 17.21
CA THR A 215 -7.74 9.94 18.33
C THR A 215 -8.90 10.89 18.06
N PRO A 216 -9.69 11.30 19.07
CA PRO A 216 -10.81 12.22 18.88
C PRO A 216 -10.36 13.57 18.31
N GLY A 217 -11.23 14.19 17.50
CA GLY A 217 -11.02 15.54 16.98
C GLY A 217 -10.35 15.62 15.62
N ASN A 218 -9.88 16.83 15.27
CA ASN A 218 -9.26 17.18 13.99
C ASN A 218 -7.72 17.11 14.00
N SER A 219 -7.11 17.06 15.18
CA SER A 219 -5.68 16.91 15.41
C SER A 219 -5.42 15.64 16.21
N VAL A 220 -4.19 15.13 16.14
CA VAL A 220 -3.79 14.00 16.98
C VAL A 220 -3.80 14.43 18.44
N ASP A 221 -4.52 13.70 19.28
CA ASP A 221 -4.48 13.85 20.73
C ASP A 221 -3.29 13.07 21.28
N TYR A 222 -2.25 13.80 21.68
CA TYR A 222 -1.01 13.20 22.17
C TYR A 222 -1.16 12.52 23.55
N ASP A 223 -2.24 12.72 24.28
CA ASP A 223 -2.48 12.01 25.54
C ASP A 223 -2.65 10.49 25.29
N TYR A 224 -3.16 10.09 24.13
CA TYR A 224 -3.18 8.67 23.73
C TYR A 224 -1.77 8.11 23.59
N LEU A 225 -0.86 8.82 22.91
CA LEU A 225 0.55 8.44 22.77
C LEU A 225 1.24 8.37 24.13
N ILE A 226 1.05 9.38 24.97
CA ILE A 226 1.66 9.46 26.31
C ILE A 226 1.17 8.29 27.17
N ASN A 227 -0.12 8.02 27.21
CA ASN A 227 -0.69 6.90 27.96
C ASN A 227 -0.13 5.54 27.47
N ASP A 228 0.09 5.37 26.18
CA ASP A 228 0.72 4.17 25.62
C ASP A 228 2.19 4.05 26.09
N ILE A 229 2.96 5.15 26.08
CA ILE A 229 4.35 5.15 26.58
C ILE A 229 4.39 4.82 28.07
N LEU A 230 3.50 5.43 28.89
CA LEU A 230 3.39 5.12 30.31
C LEU A 230 3.05 3.66 30.59
N ALA A 231 2.13 3.10 29.78
CA ALA A 231 1.77 1.68 29.88
C ALA A 231 2.92 0.74 29.46
N LEU A 232 3.66 1.12 28.45
CA LEU A 232 4.84 0.38 27.97
C LEU A 232 5.98 0.45 28.99
N ASN A 233 6.24 1.61 29.59
CA ASN A 233 7.31 1.78 30.60
C ASN A 233 7.10 0.92 31.86
N LYS A 234 5.84 0.56 32.17
CA LYS A 234 5.54 -0.40 33.25
C LYS A 234 5.95 -1.84 32.93
N LYS A 235 6.13 -2.18 31.66
CA LYS A 235 6.39 -3.54 31.17
C LYS A 235 7.78 -3.70 30.59
N LEU A 236 8.33 -2.63 30.04
CA LEU A 236 9.58 -2.59 29.29
C LEU A 236 10.58 -1.67 30.00
N ASN A 237 11.86 -1.95 29.86
CA ASN A 237 12.92 -1.10 30.36
C ASN A 237 13.28 -0.02 29.33
N ILE A 238 12.49 1.06 29.25
CA ILE A 238 12.74 2.17 28.33
C ILE A 238 13.96 2.95 28.80
N LYS A 239 15.02 2.99 27.98
CA LYS A 239 16.28 3.66 28.28
C LYS A 239 16.37 5.08 27.75
N MET A 240 15.76 5.31 26.60
CA MET A 240 15.83 6.59 25.92
C MET A 240 14.62 6.78 25.03
N ILE A 241 14.12 8.00 24.94
CA ILE A 241 13.13 8.44 23.99
C ILE A 241 13.76 9.51 23.12
N GLY A 242 13.91 9.22 21.81
CA GLY A 242 14.35 10.16 20.78
C GLY A 242 13.15 10.78 20.07
N TYR A 243 13.19 12.10 19.83
CA TYR A 243 12.13 12.81 19.13
C TYR A 243 12.68 14.03 18.37
N ASP A 244 11.98 14.43 17.31
CA ASP A 244 12.24 15.73 16.66
C ASP A 244 11.74 16.85 17.59
N PRO A 245 12.53 17.92 17.83
CA PRO A 245 12.10 19.07 18.64
C PRO A 245 10.83 19.76 18.16
N TRP A 246 10.48 19.60 16.89
CA TRP A 246 9.28 20.18 16.31
C TRP A 246 8.01 19.53 16.91
N ASN A 247 7.10 20.35 17.47
CA ASN A 247 5.84 19.93 18.12
C ASN A 247 5.98 18.99 19.34
N SER A 248 7.19 18.71 19.84
CA SER A 248 7.42 17.70 20.89
C SER A 248 7.52 18.27 22.31
N LEU A 249 7.64 19.58 22.47
CA LEU A 249 7.89 20.20 23.79
C LEU A 249 6.85 19.83 24.86
N GLU A 250 5.57 19.81 24.50
CA GLU A 250 4.51 19.45 25.43
C GLU A 250 4.56 17.97 25.81
N VAL A 251 4.78 17.08 24.84
CA VAL A 251 4.91 15.64 25.06
C VAL A 251 6.13 15.34 25.92
N ALA A 252 7.29 15.93 25.57
CA ALA A 252 8.52 15.76 26.33
C ALA A 252 8.37 16.24 27.79
N LYS A 253 7.72 17.38 28.01
CA LYS A 253 7.46 17.89 29.36
C LYS A 253 6.57 16.94 30.16
N LYS A 254 5.46 16.47 29.59
CA LYS A 254 4.55 15.52 30.27
C LYS A 254 5.26 14.20 30.63
N LEU A 255 6.11 13.67 29.73
CA LEU A 255 6.88 12.45 29.99
C LEU A 255 7.94 12.70 31.07
N SER A 256 8.64 13.84 31.05
CA SER A 256 9.60 14.22 32.09
C SER A 256 8.97 14.37 33.47
N ASP A 257 7.75 14.93 33.54
CA ASP A 257 6.97 15.06 34.80
C ASP A 257 6.60 13.68 35.39
N GLU A 258 6.54 12.64 34.55
CA GLU A 258 6.31 11.23 34.93
C GLU A 258 7.61 10.43 35.14
N ASN A 259 8.78 11.09 35.14
CA ASN A 259 10.13 10.51 35.29
C ASN A 259 10.52 9.50 34.18
N ILE A 260 10.12 9.80 32.95
CA ILE A 260 10.50 9.06 31.75
C ILE A 260 11.37 9.93 30.85
#